data_bbf38e9b3981bf113046570807c56279
#
_entry.id   bbf38e9b3981bf113046570807c56279
#
_cell.length_a   1.000
_cell.length_b   1.000
_cell.length_c   1.000
_cell.angle_alpha   90.00
_cell.angle_beta   90.00
_cell.angle_gamma   90.00
#
_symmetry.space_group_name_H-M   'P 1'
#
loop_
_entity.id
_entity.type
_entity.pdbx_description
1 polymer ?
#
loop_
_entity_poly.entity_id
_entity_poly.type
_entity_poly.pdbx_seq_one_letter_code
_entity_poly.pdbx_strand_id
1 'polypeptide(L)'
;MKLLHLSDLHIGKSLGNFSFLEDQKYVLDQILDIIKVKKIEAVMIAGDIFDTSVASSEALDLYNYFIEKIIFEIKIPVLAISGNHDSAKRLDINKRFYKTNKYYLAGEYTEDVVTLEDENGPIHFFLLPFMSLAKGRILFGEDVSDFTDLYKKALENYSYKDRNVLITHCYATELSESLEKEYNEGQKPLTIGGSDFCDAELFVNFDYVALGHLHSAHYVYDPKIRYSGTFMPYSFDKKDVNKSVTIVDLGKNSLDIEKIPIKLLRKFEVRTGFFDDLISDPASDSYIKFILEDKATIENAMAKFKKKFPNAVLINYASRSVFAMENSEININIENKSTIELFEDFIEYKDKRKLTSEERSVLEDVIGAINEG
;
A
#
# COMPACT_ATOMS: atom_id res chain seq x y z
N MET A 1 15.44 -14.36 17.85
CA MET A 1 15.44 -12.88 17.61
C MET A 1 14.02 -12.40 17.46
N LYS A 2 13.70 -11.36 18.20
CA LYS A 2 12.38 -10.75 18.17
C LYS A 2 12.35 -9.56 17.19
N LEU A 3 11.61 -9.71 16.10
CA LEU A 3 11.56 -8.76 14.99
C LEU A 3 10.21 -8.04 14.98
N LEU A 4 10.19 -6.75 14.64
CA LEU A 4 8.99 -6.01 14.33
C LEU A 4 8.87 -5.87 12.81
N HIS A 5 7.78 -6.33 12.25
CA HIS A 5 7.46 -6.19 10.83
C HIS A 5 6.41 -5.08 10.62
N LEU A 6 6.82 -4.05 9.93
CA LEU A 6 6.03 -2.92 9.45
C LEU A 6 6.08 -2.86 7.92
N SER A 7 5.04 -2.33 7.30
CA SER A 7 5.00 -2.00 5.88
C SER A 7 4.01 -0.88 5.62
N ASP A 8 4.03 -0.33 4.42
CA ASP A 8 3.01 0.59 3.92
C ASP A 8 2.72 1.73 4.90
N LEU A 9 3.81 2.38 5.35
CA LEU A 9 3.72 3.48 6.29
C LEU A 9 3.01 4.69 5.67
N HIS A 10 3.20 4.91 4.38
CA HIS A 10 2.62 6.02 3.63
C HIS A 10 2.70 7.34 4.39
N ILE A 11 3.88 7.64 4.96
CA ILE A 11 4.08 8.87 5.73
C ILE A 11 3.84 10.08 4.85
N GLY A 12 3.04 11.03 5.35
CA GLY A 12 2.62 12.20 4.59
C GLY A 12 1.31 12.00 3.83
N LYS A 13 0.65 10.84 3.97
CA LYS A 13 -0.66 10.60 3.36
C LYS A 13 -1.69 11.60 3.81
N SER A 14 -2.54 11.98 2.86
CA SER A 14 -3.69 12.85 3.10
C SER A 14 -4.95 12.25 2.48
N LEU A 15 -6.11 12.63 2.99
CA LEU A 15 -7.40 12.29 2.42
C LEU A 15 -8.20 13.57 2.18
N GLY A 16 -8.36 13.95 0.92
CA GLY A 16 -8.85 15.28 0.56
C GLY A 16 -7.91 16.37 1.08
N ASN A 17 -8.41 17.26 1.92
CA ASN A 17 -7.62 18.34 2.54
C ASN A 17 -7.09 17.99 3.95
N PHE A 18 -7.25 16.76 4.40
CA PHE A 18 -6.83 16.32 5.73
C PHE A 18 -5.48 15.61 5.66
N SER A 19 -4.45 16.19 6.26
CA SER A 19 -3.16 15.53 6.46
C SER A 19 -3.25 14.58 7.66
N PHE A 20 -2.70 13.39 7.52
CA PHE A 20 -2.65 12.40 8.59
C PHE A 20 -1.36 12.44 9.42
N LEU A 21 -0.48 13.41 9.22
CA LEU A 21 0.83 13.46 9.88
C LEU A 21 0.74 13.43 11.41
N GLU A 22 -0.25 14.11 12.01
CA GLU A 22 -0.46 14.07 13.47
C GLU A 22 -0.89 12.69 13.95
N ASP A 23 -1.83 12.05 13.24
CA ASP A 23 -2.30 10.69 13.54
C ASP A 23 -1.20 9.66 13.31
N GLN A 24 -0.42 9.82 12.24
CA GLN A 24 0.75 8.98 11.96
C GLN A 24 1.79 9.11 13.07
N LYS A 25 2.10 10.32 13.51
CA LYS A 25 3.01 10.54 14.64
C LYS A 25 2.53 9.84 15.91
N TYR A 26 1.25 9.99 16.24
CA TYR A 26 0.66 9.34 17.41
C TYR A 26 0.81 7.82 17.38
N VAL A 27 0.61 7.20 16.20
CA VAL A 27 0.77 5.74 16.04
C VAL A 27 2.25 5.35 16.07
N LEU A 28 3.13 6.11 15.44
CA LEU A 28 4.58 5.84 15.48
C LEU A 28 5.12 5.92 16.91
N ASP A 29 4.63 6.85 17.74
CA ASP A 29 4.98 6.92 19.18
C ASP A 29 4.55 5.64 19.92
N GLN A 30 3.35 5.10 19.65
CA GLN A 30 2.93 3.80 20.20
C GLN A 30 3.83 2.65 19.74
N ILE A 31 4.24 2.66 18.47
CA ILE A 31 5.15 1.64 17.93
C ILE A 31 6.50 1.70 18.65
N LEU A 32 7.04 2.89 18.94
CA LEU A 32 8.25 3.06 19.73
C LEU A 32 8.11 2.48 21.15
N ASP A 33 6.94 2.64 21.77
CA ASP A 33 6.66 2.04 23.09
C ASP A 33 6.52 0.50 22.99
N ILE A 34 5.86 -0.02 21.94
CA ILE A 34 5.78 -1.46 21.69
C ILE A 34 7.18 -2.06 21.52
N ILE A 35 8.07 -1.41 20.76
CA ILE A 35 9.47 -1.84 20.57
C ILE A 35 10.17 -2.02 21.93
N LYS A 36 10.03 -1.04 22.85
CA LYS A 36 10.63 -1.08 24.18
C LYS A 36 10.01 -2.17 25.06
N VAL A 37 8.67 -2.20 25.15
CA VAL A 37 7.94 -3.12 26.04
C VAL A 37 8.11 -4.57 25.62
N LYS A 38 8.05 -4.84 24.31
CA LYS A 38 8.19 -6.20 23.74
C LYS A 38 9.65 -6.62 23.57
N LYS A 39 10.61 -5.72 23.84
CA LYS A 39 12.05 -5.95 23.70
C LYS A 39 12.39 -6.41 22.26
N ILE A 40 11.93 -5.66 21.29
CA ILE A 40 12.24 -5.91 19.88
C ILE A 40 13.75 -5.72 19.64
N GLU A 41 14.34 -6.59 18.87
CA GLU A 41 15.78 -6.61 18.59
C GLU A 41 16.13 -6.06 17.21
N ALA A 42 15.19 -6.06 16.26
CA ALA A 42 15.33 -5.37 14.98
C ALA A 42 13.96 -5.00 14.39
N VAL A 43 13.92 -3.95 13.57
CA VAL A 43 12.73 -3.49 12.87
C VAL A 43 12.87 -3.73 11.37
N MET A 44 11.88 -4.35 10.74
CA MET A 44 11.75 -4.54 9.30
C MET A 44 10.68 -3.59 8.76
N ILE A 45 10.97 -2.86 7.68
CA ILE A 45 10.03 -1.98 6.98
C ILE A 45 9.96 -2.43 5.52
N ALA A 46 8.88 -3.12 5.18
CA ALA A 46 8.71 -3.75 3.87
C ALA A 46 8.07 -2.81 2.84
N GLY A 47 8.69 -1.66 2.60
CA GLY A 47 8.35 -0.72 1.52
C GLY A 47 7.18 0.23 1.81
N ASP A 48 6.93 1.11 0.86
CA ASP A 48 5.96 2.22 0.89
C ASP A 48 6.11 3.05 2.17
N ILE A 49 7.34 3.54 2.37
CA ILE A 49 7.71 4.41 3.49
C ILE A 49 6.94 5.73 3.39
N PHE A 50 6.93 6.33 2.20
CA PHE A 50 6.24 7.58 1.91
C PHE A 50 5.02 7.35 1.00
N ASP A 51 4.01 8.23 1.12
CA ASP A 51 2.81 8.15 0.28
C ASP A 51 3.09 8.50 -1.19
N THR A 52 4.12 9.28 -1.44
CA THR A 52 4.52 9.73 -2.78
C THR A 52 6.02 9.72 -2.95
N SER A 53 6.49 9.55 -4.19
CA SER A 53 7.91 9.54 -4.56
C SER A 53 8.65 10.85 -4.25
N VAL A 54 7.93 11.95 -4.02
CA VAL A 54 8.43 13.25 -3.55
C VAL A 54 7.73 13.58 -2.24
N ALA A 55 8.26 13.09 -1.13
CA ALA A 55 7.73 13.35 0.18
C ALA A 55 7.83 14.84 0.55
N SER A 56 6.85 15.35 1.31
CA SER A 56 6.92 16.70 1.88
C SER A 56 8.00 16.79 2.97
N SER A 57 8.43 18.00 3.30
CA SER A 57 9.42 18.22 4.37
C SER A 57 8.95 17.66 5.70
N GLU A 58 7.67 17.86 6.02
CA GLU A 58 7.05 17.37 7.27
C GLU A 58 6.99 15.84 7.31
N ALA A 59 6.78 15.18 6.17
CA ALA A 59 6.82 13.73 6.07
C ALA A 59 8.25 13.19 6.28
N LEU A 60 9.25 13.85 5.71
CA LEU A 60 10.66 13.52 5.91
C LEU A 60 11.05 13.70 7.39
N ASP A 61 10.64 14.80 8.02
CA ASP A 61 10.91 15.08 9.43
C ASP A 61 10.28 14.03 10.34
N LEU A 62 9.05 13.60 10.06
CA LEU A 62 8.37 12.56 10.83
C LEU A 62 9.06 11.19 10.70
N TYR A 63 9.47 10.83 9.49
CA TYR A 63 10.22 9.59 9.27
C TYR A 63 11.59 9.64 9.96
N ASN A 64 12.34 10.73 9.81
CA ASN A 64 13.60 10.92 10.50
C ASN A 64 13.44 10.80 12.01
N TYR A 65 12.45 11.48 12.59
CA TYR A 65 12.14 11.37 14.02
C TYR A 65 11.98 9.89 14.44
N PHE A 66 11.22 9.11 13.69
CA PHE A 66 10.96 7.70 14.01
C PHE A 66 12.25 6.86 13.95
N ILE A 67 13.02 7.00 12.88
CA ILE A 67 14.28 6.25 12.68
C ILE A 67 15.34 6.66 13.72
N GLU A 68 15.48 7.95 14.01
CA GLU A 68 16.42 8.44 15.03
C GLU A 68 16.12 7.88 16.42
N LYS A 69 14.84 7.82 16.82
CA LYS A 69 14.42 7.19 18.09
C LYS A 69 14.82 5.72 18.15
N ILE A 70 14.66 4.96 17.06
CA ILE A 70 15.03 3.55 17.04
C ILE A 70 16.54 3.39 17.09
N ILE A 71 17.27 4.10 16.24
CA ILE A 71 18.72 3.91 16.05
C ILE A 71 19.55 4.48 17.22
N PHE A 72 19.23 5.69 17.68
CA PHE A 72 20.08 6.39 18.66
C PHE A 72 19.58 6.24 20.10
N GLU A 73 18.28 6.12 20.34
CA GLU A 73 17.75 5.97 21.70
C GLU A 73 17.53 4.51 22.08
N ILE A 74 16.85 3.72 21.23
CA ILE A 74 16.58 2.30 21.51
C ILE A 74 17.79 1.44 21.13
N LYS A 75 18.57 1.85 20.12
CA LYS A 75 19.84 1.25 19.66
C LYS A 75 19.70 -0.13 19.05
N ILE A 76 18.64 -0.36 18.30
CA ILE A 76 18.42 -1.59 17.53
C ILE A 76 18.53 -1.32 16.02
N PRO A 77 18.87 -2.34 15.20
CA PRO A 77 18.93 -2.18 13.76
C PRO A 77 17.56 -1.99 13.12
N VAL A 78 17.56 -1.23 12.02
CA VAL A 78 16.43 -1.09 11.11
C VAL A 78 16.82 -1.61 9.74
N LEU A 79 15.97 -2.44 9.14
CA LEU A 79 16.12 -2.98 7.79
C LEU A 79 14.92 -2.50 6.97
N ALA A 80 15.16 -1.72 5.93
CA ALA A 80 14.08 -1.12 5.14
C ALA A 80 14.32 -1.28 3.65
N ILE A 81 13.24 -1.38 2.89
CA ILE A 81 13.27 -1.39 1.42
C ILE A 81 12.35 -0.31 0.87
N SER A 82 12.49 0.01 -0.41
CA SER A 82 11.49 0.81 -1.13
C SER A 82 10.30 -0.04 -1.55
N GLY A 83 9.10 0.58 -1.52
CA GLY A 83 7.92 0.08 -2.20
C GLY A 83 7.69 0.77 -3.55
N ASN A 84 6.49 0.62 -4.11
CA ASN A 84 6.15 1.22 -5.41
C ASN A 84 5.81 2.72 -5.35
N HIS A 85 5.43 3.24 -4.18
CA HIS A 85 5.22 4.67 -3.96
C HIS A 85 6.53 5.44 -3.74
N ASP A 86 7.56 4.76 -3.26
CA ASP A 86 8.83 5.37 -2.92
C ASP A 86 9.69 5.71 -4.14
N SER A 87 10.55 6.70 -3.99
CA SER A 87 11.63 6.94 -4.95
C SER A 87 12.88 6.15 -4.54
N ALA A 88 13.10 4.99 -5.15
CA ALA A 88 14.22 4.10 -4.87
C ALA A 88 15.58 4.85 -4.81
N LYS A 89 15.86 5.68 -5.80
CA LYS A 89 17.12 6.47 -5.86
C LYS A 89 17.25 7.50 -4.76
N ARG A 90 16.14 8.12 -4.33
CA ARG A 90 16.17 9.11 -3.23
C ARG A 90 16.40 8.43 -1.90
N LEU A 91 15.80 7.26 -1.68
CA LEU A 91 16.05 6.46 -0.48
C LEU A 91 17.51 5.97 -0.40
N ASP A 92 18.12 5.65 -1.52
CA ASP A 92 19.52 5.21 -1.56
C ASP A 92 20.55 6.34 -1.33
N ILE A 93 20.09 7.61 -1.26
CA ILE A 93 21.01 8.71 -0.91
C ILE A 93 21.59 8.45 0.48
N ASN A 94 22.95 8.49 0.57
CA ASN A 94 23.68 8.31 1.81
C ASN A 94 23.54 6.92 2.49
N LYS A 95 22.99 5.89 1.84
CA LYS A 95 22.78 4.56 2.44
C LYS A 95 24.04 3.94 3.07
N ARG A 96 25.24 4.29 2.57
CA ARG A 96 26.51 3.83 3.15
C ARG A 96 26.75 4.41 4.54
N PHE A 97 26.36 5.68 4.77
CA PHE A 97 26.42 6.30 6.10
C PHE A 97 25.37 5.72 7.04
N TYR A 98 24.18 5.42 6.55
CA TYR A 98 23.13 4.80 7.33
C TYR A 98 23.55 3.41 7.83
N LYS A 99 24.20 2.61 6.98
CA LYS A 99 24.70 1.27 7.32
C LYS A 99 25.66 1.28 8.52
N THR A 100 26.48 2.33 8.70
CA THR A 100 27.39 2.46 9.86
C THR A 100 26.64 2.61 11.18
N ASN A 101 25.40 3.07 11.14
CA ASN A 101 24.52 3.19 12.29
C ASN A 101 23.48 2.07 12.38
N LYS A 102 23.70 0.94 11.71
CA LYS A 102 22.78 -0.20 11.68
C LYS A 102 21.40 0.12 11.04
N TYR A 103 21.34 1.12 10.20
CA TYR A 103 20.20 1.35 9.33
C TYR A 103 20.54 0.83 7.94
N TYR A 104 19.95 -0.32 7.60
CA TYR A 104 20.18 -1.02 6.34
C TYR A 104 19.01 -0.71 5.40
N LEU A 105 19.29 0.05 4.36
CA LEU A 105 18.27 0.52 3.41
C LEU A 105 18.62 0.04 1.99
N ALA A 106 17.67 -0.61 1.34
CA ALA A 106 17.75 -0.97 -0.07
C ALA A 106 16.61 -0.25 -0.85
N GLY A 107 16.94 0.84 -1.52
CA GLY A 107 16.02 1.50 -2.45
C GLY A 107 15.99 0.80 -3.80
N GLU A 108 17.16 0.43 -4.34
CA GLU A 108 17.27 -0.36 -5.56
C GLU A 108 17.73 -1.79 -5.26
N TYR A 109 17.47 -2.71 -6.21
CA TYR A 109 17.90 -4.11 -6.12
C TYR A 109 19.39 -4.24 -5.76
N THR A 110 19.69 -5.14 -4.85
CA THR A 110 21.04 -5.47 -4.41
C THR A 110 21.11 -6.95 -4.05
N GLU A 111 22.26 -7.56 -4.28
CA GLU A 111 22.57 -8.92 -3.83
C GLU A 111 23.17 -8.95 -2.43
N ASP A 112 23.35 -7.78 -1.81
CA ASP A 112 23.88 -7.67 -0.45
C ASP A 112 22.94 -8.30 0.57
N VAL A 113 23.47 -9.20 1.40
CA VAL A 113 22.76 -9.83 2.51
C VAL A 113 23.20 -9.17 3.81
N VAL A 114 22.24 -8.74 4.62
CA VAL A 114 22.50 -8.22 5.96
C VAL A 114 22.46 -9.38 6.95
N THR A 115 23.53 -9.58 7.72
CA THR A 115 23.57 -10.61 8.77
C THR A 115 23.54 -9.95 10.14
N LEU A 116 22.57 -10.35 10.94
CA LEU A 116 22.51 -10.06 12.38
C LEU A 116 22.69 -11.35 13.16
N GLU A 117 23.09 -11.23 14.42
CA GLU A 117 23.32 -12.39 15.29
C GLU A 117 22.53 -12.27 16.58
N ASP A 118 22.01 -13.40 17.05
CA ASP A 118 21.43 -13.58 18.37
C ASP A 118 22.04 -14.82 19.07
N GLU A 119 21.51 -15.20 20.23
CA GLU A 119 21.93 -16.38 20.99
C GLU A 119 21.84 -17.71 20.20
N ASN A 120 21.01 -17.76 19.16
CA ASN A 120 20.80 -18.93 18.30
C ASN A 120 21.70 -18.92 17.04
N GLY A 121 22.60 -17.93 16.89
CA GLY A 121 23.51 -17.75 15.76
C GLY A 121 23.03 -16.72 14.74
N PRO A 122 23.54 -16.76 13.51
CA PRO A 122 23.26 -15.75 12.49
C PRO A 122 21.83 -15.86 11.92
N ILE A 123 21.29 -14.70 11.54
CA ILE A 123 20.10 -14.55 10.71
C ILE A 123 20.48 -13.72 9.50
N HIS A 124 20.10 -14.16 8.33
CA HIS A 124 20.41 -13.53 7.05
C HIS A 124 19.18 -12.85 6.49
N PHE A 125 19.25 -11.53 6.33
CA PHE A 125 18.16 -10.72 5.80
C PHE A 125 18.45 -10.35 4.35
N PHE A 126 17.52 -10.70 3.48
CA PHE A 126 17.52 -10.42 2.06
C PHE A 126 16.56 -9.24 1.81
N LEU A 127 17.13 -8.11 1.36
CA LEU A 127 16.37 -6.88 1.13
C LEU A 127 16.06 -6.77 -0.35
N LEU A 128 14.84 -7.18 -0.74
CA LEU A 128 14.37 -7.19 -2.12
C LEU A 128 13.30 -6.11 -2.33
N PRO A 129 13.68 -4.89 -2.75
CA PRO A 129 12.75 -3.78 -2.94
C PRO A 129 11.81 -4.04 -4.12
N PHE A 130 10.76 -3.24 -4.21
CA PHE A 130 9.86 -3.26 -5.36
C PHE A 130 10.63 -2.99 -6.66
N MET A 131 10.32 -3.76 -7.69
CA MET A 131 10.83 -3.59 -9.03
C MET A 131 9.69 -3.64 -10.04
N SER A 132 9.64 -2.68 -10.95
CA SER A 132 8.75 -2.78 -12.12
C SER A 132 9.28 -3.81 -13.11
N LEU A 133 8.41 -4.39 -13.94
CA LEU A 133 8.83 -5.32 -15.01
C LEU A 133 9.86 -4.69 -15.95
N ALA A 134 9.71 -3.40 -16.27
CA ALA A 134 10.69 -2.69 -17.10
C ALA A 134 12.08 -2.66 -16.45
N LYS A 135 12.16 -2.42 -15.12
CA LYS A 135 13.42 -2.47 -14.38
C LYS A 135 13.98 -3.89 -14.33
N GLY A 136 13.11 -4.88 -14.14
CA GLY A 136 13.49 -6.30 -14.15
C GLY A 136 14.12 -6.72 -15.47
N ARG A 137 13.54 -6.32 -16.61
CA ARG A 137 14.10 -6.60 -17.93
C ARG A 137 15.51 -6.01 -18.13
N ILE A 138 15.73 -4.80 -17.60
CA ILE A 138 17.07 -4.18 -17.65
C ILE A 138 18.09 -4.97 -16.82
N LEU A 139 17.70 -5.50 -15.66
CA LEU A 139 18.60 -6.19 -14.73
C LEU A 139 18.84 -7.66 -15.10
N PHE A 140 17.80 -8.37 -15.52
CA PHE A 140 17.80 -9.83 -15.67
C PHE A 140 17.58 -10.32 -17.08
N GLY A 141 17.30 -9.44 -18.06
CA GLY A 141 17.10 -9.77 -19.47
C GLY A 141 15.68 -9.53 -19.96
N GLU A 142 15.57 -9.33 -21.27
CA GLU A 142 14.28 -9.02 -21.96
C GLU A 142 13.26 -10.17 -21.89
N ASP A 143 13.68 -11.36 -21.53
CA ASP A 143 12.86 -12.56 -21.37
C ASP A 143 12.05 -12.58 -20.06
N VAL A 144 12.19 -11.57 -19.20
CA VAL A 144 11.32 -11.40 -18.00
C VAL A 144 9.89 -11.15 -18.47
N SER A 145 9.03 -12.16 -18.32
CA SER A 145 7.65 -12.15 -18.81
C SER A 145 6.69 -11.45 -17.87
N ASP A 146 6.77 -11.76 -16.59
CA ASP A 146 5.83 -11.32 -15.55
C ASP A 146 6.55 -11.14 -14.18
N PHE A 147 5.80 -10.82 -13.14
CA PHE A 147 6.36 -10.62 -11.80
C PHE A 147 6.86 -11.92 -11.16
N THR A 148 6.23 -13.07 -11.44
CA THR A 148 6.71 -14.37 -10.93
C THR A 148 8.11 -14.66 -11.48
N ASP A 149 8.30 -14.48 -12.79
CA ASP A 149 9.60 -14.67 -13.44
C ASP A 149 10.65 -13.66 -12.95
N LEU A 150 10.24 -12.38 -12.79
CA LEU A 150 11.09 -11.34 -12.22
C LEU A 150 11.62 -11.71 -10.84
N TYR A 151 10.71 -12.08 -9.91
CA TYR A 151 11.11 -12.43 -8.55
C TYR A 151 11.92 -13.73 -8.50
N LYS A 152 11.58 -14.72 -9.32
CA LYS A 152 12.38 -15.94 -9.47
C LYS A 152 13.82 -15.62 -9.85
N LYS A 153 14.05 -14.82 -10.89
CA LYS A 153 15.41 -14.43 -11.33
C LYS A 153 16.15 -13.61 -10.27
N ALA A 154 15.45 -12.72 -9.57
CA ALA A 154 16.05 -11.95 -8.49
C ALA A 154 16.52 -12.84 -7.32
N LEU A 155 15.78 -13.91 -7.02
CA LEU A 155 16.10 -14.85 -5.94
C LEU A 155 17.19 -15.86 -6.29
N GLU A 156 17.42 -16.17 -7.58
CA GLU A 156 18.46 -17.10 -8.02
C GLU A 156 19.87 -16.66 -7.61
N ASN A 157 20.08 -15.35 -7.43
CA ASN A 157 21.37 -14.79 -7.03
C ASN A 157 21.65 -14.88 -5.51
N TYR A 158 20.69 -15.33 -4.71
CA TYR A 158 20.87 -15.44 -3.27
C TYR A 158 21.32 -16.84 -2.84
N SER A 159 22.27 -16.87 -1.91
CA SER A 159 22.72 -18.11 -1.26
C SER A 159 22.04 -18.27 0.09
N TYR A 160 21.16 -19.23 0.21
CA TYR A 160 20.46 -19.55 1.45
C TYR A 160 21.43 -20.20 2.46
N LYS A 161 21.25 -19.83 3.72
CA LYS A 161 22.00 -20.33 4.88
C LYS A 161 21.03 -20.73 5.98
N ASP A 162 21.50 -20.79 7.23
CA ASP A 162 20.63 -20.98 8.38
C ASP A 162 19.85 -19.68 8.66
N ARG A 163 18.57 -19.79 8.94
CA ARG A 163 17.66 -18.68 9.29
C ARG A 163 17.67 -17.51 8.30
N ASN A 164 16.91 -17.66 7.25
CA ASN A 164 16.78 -16.68 6.16
C ASN A 164 15.47 -15.91 6.28
N VAL A 165 15.56 -14.58 6.25
CA VAL A 165 14.41 -13.68 6.28
C VAL A 165 14.41 -12.85 5.00
N LEU A 166 13.33 -12.89 4.25
CA LEU A 166 13.11 -12.02 3.09
C LEU A 166 12.27 -10.81 3.52
N ILE A 167 12.69 -9.61 3.12
CA ILE A 167 11.90 -8.39 3.20
C ILE A 167 11.64 -7.96 1.76
N THR A 168 10.37 -7.93 1.34
CA THR A 168 10.02 -7.59 -0.03
C THR A 168 8.69 -6.86 -0.13
N HIS A 169 8.46 -6.17 -1.26
CA HIS A 169 7.27 -5.38 -1.51
C HIS A 169 6.68 -5.77 -2.85
N CYS A 170 5.68 -6.62 -2.84
CA CYS A 170 5.00 -7.12 -4.04
C CYS A 170 3.59 -7.59 -3.73
N TYR A 171 2.79 -7.73 -4.77
CA TYR A 171 1.53 -8.47 -4.67
C TYR A 171 1.84 -9.97 -4.87
N ALA A 172 1.88 -10.71 -3.77
CA ALA A 172 2.07 -12.17 -3.77
C ALA A 172 0.73 -12.86 -3.53
N THR A 173 0.42 -13.89 -4.31
CA THR A 173 -0.80 -14.68 -4.18
C THR A 173 -0.54 -16.15 -4.44
N GLU A 174 -1.46 -17.00 -4.05
CA GLU A 174 -1.45 -18.41 -4.41
C GLU A 174 -2.09 -18.58 -5.78
N LEU A 175 -1.37 -19.15 -6.76
CA LEU A 175 -1.87 -19.34 -8.13
C LEU A 175 -3.13 -20.22 -8.22
N SER A 176 -3.40 -21.05 -7.20
CA SER A 176 -4.59 -21.91 -7.13
C SER A 176 -5.86 -21.17 -6.68
N GLU A 177 -5.74 -20.01 -6.04
CA GLU A 177 -6.89 -19.19 -5.68
C GLU A 177 -7.29 -18.30 -6.84
N SER A 178 -8.50 -18.49 -7.36
CA SER A 178 -9.04 -17.71 -8.46
C SER A 178 -8.94 -16.20 -8.14
N LEU A 179 -8.30 -15.46 -9.01
CA LEU A 179 -8.02 -14.02 -8.97
C LEU A 179 -9.23 -13.11 -8.61
N GLU A 180 -10.46 -13.61 -8.72
CA GLU A 180 -11.68 -12.86 -8.49
C GLU A 180 -11.93 -12.45 -7.03
N LYS A 181 -11.32 -13.13 -6.04
CA LYS A 181 -11.61 -12.86 -4.61
C LYS A 181 -10.81 -11.68 -4.04
N GLU A 182 -9.62 -11.41 -4.51
CA GLU A 182 -8.72 -10.42 -3.91
C GLU A 182 -8.83 -9.01 -4.52
N TYR A 183 -9.34 -8.88 -5.74
CA TYR A 183 -9.56 -7.58 -6.41
C TYR A 183 -10.52 -6.61 -5.67
N ASN A 184 -11.20 -7.07 -4.63
CA ASN A 184 -12.16 -6.27 -3.86
C ASN A 184 -11.54 -5.40 -2.75
N GLU A 185 -10.23 -5.39 -2.56
CA GLU A 185 -9.58 -4.66 -1.46
C GLU A 185 -9.19 -3.20 -1.78
N GLY A 186 -9.72 -2.63 -2.85
CA GLY A 186 -9.59 -1.18 -3.12
C GLY A 186 -8.26 -0.74 -3.73
N GLN A 187 -7.34 -1.65 -4.00
CA GLN A 187 -6.12 -1.39 -4.75
C GLN A 187 -6.35 -1.68 -6.23
N LYS A 188 -6.13 -0.68 -7.08
CA LYS A 188 -6.20 -0.87 -8.54
C LYS A 188 -4.96 -1.61 -9.02
N PRO A 189 -5.08 -2.57 -9.96
CA PRO A 189 -3.93 -3.17 -10.61
C PRO A 189 -3.04 -2.10 -11.24
N LEU A 190 -1.72 -2.28 -11.13
CA LEU A 190 -0.71 -1.33 -11.63
C LEU A 190 -0.53 -1.40 -13.14
N THR A 191 -1.03 -2.45 -13.81
CA THR A 191 -0.86 -2.67 -15.26
C THR A 191 -2.15 -3.07 -15.95
N ILE A 192 -2.31 -2.56 -17.15
CA ILE A 192 -3.38 -2.97 -18.09
C ILE A 192 -2.81 -4.12 -18.92
N GLY A 193 -3.25 -5.37 -18.67
CA GLY A 193 -2.97 -6.51 -19.54
C GLY A 193 -1.87 -7.49 -19.11
N GLY A 194 -1.39 -7.43 -17.83
CA GLY A 194 -0.47 -8.43 -17.27
C GLY A 194 -0.88 -8.82 -15.85
N SER A 195 -0.46 -10.00 -15.37
CA SER A 195 -0.64 -10.36 -13.97
C SER A 195 0.29 -9.50 -13.10
N ASP A 196 -0.30 -8.65 -12.25
CA ASP A 196 0.45 -7.74 -11.35
C ASP A 196 0.98 -8.45 -10.11
N PHE A 197 0.85 -9.78 -10.03
CA PHE A 197 1.19 -10.59 -8.88
C PHE A 197 2.35 -11.57 -9.17
N CYS A 198 3.04 -11.96 -8.11
CA CYS A 198 3.99 -13.08 -8.12
C CYS A 198 3.46 -14.26 -7.30
N ASP A 199 3.92 -15.46 -7.67
CA ASP A 199 3.57 -16.67 -6.95
C ASP A 199 4.26 -16.71 -5.57
N ALA A 200 3.46 -16.77 -4.50
CA ALA A 200 3.96 -16.84 -3.13
C ALA A 200 4.78 -18.11 -2.85
N GLU A 201 4.62 -19.19 -3.63
CA GLU A 201 5.39 -20.41 -3.52
C GLU A 201 6.89 -20.18 -3.72
N LEU A 202 7.29 -19.12 -4.47
CA LEU A 202 8.70 -18.73 -4.62
C LEU A 202 9.42 -18.46 -3.30
N PHE A 203 8.67 -18.14 -2.25
CA PHE A 203 9.23 -17.69 -0.97
C PHE A 203 9.31 -18.79 0.10
N VAL A 204 8.93 -20.03 -0.20
CA VAL A 204 8.83 -21.14 0.77
C VAL A 204 10.16 -21.52 1.44
N ASN A 205 11.29 -21.21 0.81
CA ASN A 205 12.62 -21.53 1.33
C ASN A 205 13.13 -20.54 2.40
N PHE A 206 12.38 -19.46 2.65
CA PHE A 206 12.68 -18.53 3.74
C PHE A 206 12.01 -18.99 5.05
N ASP A 207 12.64 -18.69 6.17
CA ASP A 207 12.09 -18.97 7.50
C ASP A 207 11.03 -17.94 7.89
N TYR A 208 11.11 -16.72 7.35
CA TYR A 208 10.09 -15.70 7.42
C TYR A 208 10.16 -14.78 6.20
N VAL A 209 8.98 -14.34 5.72
CA VAL A 209 8.86 -13.38 4.63
C VAL A 209 8.02 -12.20 5.07
N ALA A 210 8.66 -11.05 5.17
CA ALA A 210 8.02 -9.77 5.47
C ALA A 210 7.55 -9.12 4.17
N LEU A 211 6.25 -9.22 3.88
CA LEU A 211 5.61 -8.62 2.69
C LEU A 211 5.06 -7.24 3.00
N GLY A 212 5.23 -6.29 2.08
CA GLY A 212 4.47 -5.07 1.95
C GLY A 212 3.68 -5.02 0.65
N HIS A 213 2.86 -4.00 0.45
CA HIS A 213 2.00 -3.70 -0.68
C HIS A 213 0.50 -3.83 -0.37
N LEU A 214 0.05 -4.87 0.32
CA LEU A 214 -1.35 -5.01 0.72
C LEU A 214 -1.59 -4.42 2.11
N HIS A 215 -2.63 -3.58 2.22
CA HIS A 215 -2.92 -2.79 3.42
C HIS A 215 -3.54 -3.59 4.56
N SER A 216 -4.02 -4.82 4.30
CA SER A 216 -4.61 -5.72 5.30
C SER A 216 -3.58 -6.71 5.82
N ALA A 217 -3.54 -6.91 7.15
CA ALA A 217 -2.61 -7.84 7.80
C ALA A 217 -3.10 -9.30 7.69
N HIS A 218 -2.52 -10.07 6.79
CA HIS A 218 -2.83 -11.49 6.58
C HIS A 218 -1.58 -12.29 6.12
N TYR A 219 -1.69 -13.59 5.99
CA TYR A 219 -0.66 -14.44 5.37
C TYR A 219 -1.14 -14.98 4.02
N VAL A 220 -0.20 -15.36 3.18
CA VAL A 220 -0.45 -15.94 1.86
C VAL A 220 0.30 -17.25 1.78
N TYR A 221 -0.34 -18.32 1.28
CA TYR A 221 0.23 -19.65 1.08
C TYR A 221 0.67 -20.35 2.40
N ASP A 222 1.59 -19.73 3.14
CA ASP A 222 2.13 -20.26 4.41
C ASP A 222 2.10 -19.16 5.49
N PRO A 223 1.76 -19.44 6.76
CA PRO A 223 1.73 -18.45 7.84
C PRO A 223 3.00 -17.61 8.00
N LYS A 224 4.16 -18.11 7.56
CA LYS A 224 5.45 -17.39 7.57
C LYS A 224 5.60 -16.37 6.44
N ILE A 225 4.78 -16.43 5.39
CA ILE A 225 4.75 -15.47 4.25
C ILE A 225 3.61 -14.49 4.51
N ARG A 226 3.92 -13.26 4.94
CA ARG A 226 2.91 -12.43 5.59
C ARG A 226 3.02 -10.96 5.23
N TYR A 227 1.86 -10.35 5.01
CA TYR A 227 1.66 -8.90 5.02
C TYR A 227 1.45 -8.41 6.45
N SER A 228 2.15 -7.34 6.86
CA SER A 228 1.85 -6.64 8.12
C SER A 228 0.66 -5.69 7.98
N GLY A 229 0.40 -5.23 6.76
CA GLY A 229 -0.59 -4.19 6.47
C GLY A 229 -0.16 -2.80 6.95
N THR A 230 -0.96 -1.80 6.66
CA THR A 230 -0.73 -0.44 7.13
C THR A 230 -0.96 -0.31 8.64
N PHE A 231 -0.22 0.55 9.31
CA PHE A 231 -0.34 0.78 10.75
C PHE A 231 -1.53 1.67 11.14
N MET A 232 -2.15 2.37 10.17
CA MET A 232 -3.40 3.09 10.37
C MET A 232 -4.31 2.98 9.14
N PRO A 233 -5.63 3.21 9.28
CA PRO A 233 -6.54 3.22 8.14
C PRO A 233 -6.22 4.37 7.19
N TYR A 234 -6.28 4.08 5.89
CA TYR A 234 -6.14 5.09 4.84
C TYR A 234 -7.37 5.16 3.95
N SER A 235 -8.40 4.39 4.31
CA SER A 235 -9.71 4.37 3.65
C SER A 235 -10.84 4.21 4.67
N PHE A 236 -12.08 4.38 4.20
CA PHE A 236 -13.29 4.09 4.99
C PHE A 236 -13.79 2.66 4.80
N ASP A 237 -12.95 1.76 4.33
CA ASP A 237 -13.33 0.36 4.17
C ASP A 237 -13.45 -0.31 5.55
N LYS A 238 -14.53 -1.06 5.77
CA LYS A 238 -14.78 -1.76 7.05
C LYS A 238 -13.69 -2.76 7.41
N LYS A 239 -13.03 -3.34 6.42
CA LYS A 239 -11.92 -4.29 6.62
C LYS A 239 -10.64 -3.60 7.13
N ASP A 240 -10.52 -2.29 6.92
CA ASP A 240 -9.30 -1.51 7.20
C ASP A 240 -9.27 -0.87 8.59
N VAL A 241 -10.31 -1.04 9.41
CA VAL A 241 -10.46 -0.31 10.69
C VAL A 241 -9.60 -0.89 11.83
N ASN A 242 -9.35 -2.20 11.84
CA ASN A 242 -8.60 -2.88 12.90
C ASN A 242 -7.12 -3.02 12.53
N LYS A 243 -6.33 -2.01 12.85
CA LYS A 243 -4.90 -1.97 12.56
C LYS A 243 -4.04 -2.61 13.64
N SER A 244 -2.94 -3.20 13.21
CA SER A 244 -1.99 -3.86 14.09
C SER A 244 -0.57 -3.77 13.52
N VAL A 245 0.42 -4.00 14.37
CA VAL A 245 1.78 -4.32 13.94
C VAL A 245 2.06 -5.80 14.19
N THR A 246 2.98 -6.37 13.42
CA THR A 246 3.32 -7.81 13.52
C THR A 246 4.66 -7.97 14.22
N ILE A 247 4.69 -8.75 15.30
CA ILE A 247 5.91 -9.18 15.97
C ILE A 247 6.18 -10.61 15.57
N VAL A 248 7.44 -10.89 15.25
CA VAL A 248 7.93 -12.20 14.83
C VAL A 248 9.05 -12.62 15.78
N ASP A 249 8.86 -13.72 16.50
CA ASP A 249 9.93 -14.32 17.30
C ASP A 249 10.52 -15.52 16.55
N LEU A 250 11.67 -15.29 15.90
CA LEU A 250 12.34 -16.27 15.07
C LEU A 250 13.46 -16.95 15.87
N GLY A 251 13.16 -18.15 16.39
CA GLY A 251 14.14 -19.04 17.03
C GLY A 251 14.96 -19.83 16.02
N LYS A 252 15.70 -20.83 16.49
CA LYS A 252 16.48 -21.70 15.60
C LYS A 252 15.58 -22.63 14.76
N ASN A 253 14.53 -23.17 15.36
CA ASN A 253 13.58 -24.09 14.72
C ASN A 253 12.13 -23.74 15.11
N SER A 254 11.86 -22.51 15.52
CA SER A 254 10.55 -22.04 15.93
C SER A 254 10.25 -20.68 15.33
N LEU A 255 8.99 -20.46 15.05
CA LEU A 255 8.46 -19.19 14.56
C LEU A 255 7.15 -18.91 15.28
N ASP A 256 7.16 -17.84 16.09
CA ASP A 256 5.96 -17.33 16.75
C ASP A 256 5.60 -15.96 16.18
N ILE A 257 4.32 -15.73 15.90
CA ILE A 257 3.82 -14.50 15.27
C ILE A 257 2.70 -13.92 16.14
N GLU A 258 2.90 -12.69 16.60
CA GLU A 258 1.94 -11.95 17.42
C GLU A 258 1.51 -10.67 16.71
N LYS A 259 0.19 -10.43 16.62
CA LYS A 259 -0.36 -9.15 16.15
C LYS A 259 -0.69 -8.27 17.35
N ILE A 260 -0.11 -7.08 17.41
CA ILE A 260 -0.39 -6.08 18.45
C ILE A 260 -1.33 -5.03 17.88
N PRO A 261 -2.55 -4.88 18.40
CA PRO A 261 -3.48 -3.87 17.93
C PRO A 261 -2.98 -2.46 18.23
N ILE A 262 -3.23 -1.55 17.29
CA ILE A 262 -2.91 -0.13 17.38
C ILE A 262 -4.15 0.67 17.76
N LYS A 263 -3.97 1.66 18.64
CA LYS A 263 -5.00 2.64 18.97
C LYS A 263 -4.87 3.86 18.07
N LEU A 264 -5.95 4.22 17.41
CA LEU A 264 -5.99 5.42 16.56
C LEU A 264 -6.22 6.66 17.41
N LEU A 265 -5.60 7.78 17.03
CA LEU A 265 -5.87 9.08 17.62
C LEU A 265 -7.31 9.52 17.31
N ARG A 266 -7.70 9.40 16.03
CA ARG A 266 -9.05 9.67 15.53
C ARG A 266 -9.61 8.43 14.85
N LYS A 267 -10.89 8.14 15.08
CA LYS A 267 -11.57 7.01 14.44
C LYS A 267 -11.95 7.35 13.00
N PHE A 268 -12.10 6.31 12.20
CA PHE A 268 -12.68 6.39 10.85
C PHE A 268 -14.11 5.85 10.92
N GLU A 269 -15.09 6.68 10.59
CA GLU A 269 -16.51 6.35 10.69
C GLU A 269 -17.22 6.54 9.35
N VAL A 270 -18.12 5.62 9.02
CA VAL A 270 -19.12 5.81 7.96
C VAL A 270 -20.46 5.99 8.61
N ARG A 271 -21.12 7.13 8.37
CA ARG A 271 -22.45 7.41 8.86
C ARG A 271 -23.42 7.49 7.69
N THR A 272 -24.50 6.70 7.75
CA THR A 272 -25.52 6.61 6.71
C THR A 272 -26.87 7.06 7.26
N GLY A 273 -27.60 7.91 6.53
CA GLY A 273 -28.93 8.40 6.91
C GLY A 273 -29.29 9.69 6.19
N PHE A 274 -30.41 10.28 6.62
CA PHE A 274 -30.86 11.58 6.11
C PHE A 274 -30.03 12.72 6.72
N PHE A 275 -29.85 13.78 5.96
CA PHE A 275 -29.02 14.93 6.36
C PHE A 275 -29.43 15.51 7.73
N ASP A 276 -30.75 15.72 7.94
CA ASP A 276 -31.26 16.35 9.17
C ASP A 276 -31.04 15.47 10.41
N ASP A 277 -31.08 14.15 10.26
CA ASP A 277 -30.78 13.21 11.33
C ASP A 277 -29.27 13.24 11.64
N LEU A 278 -28.44 13.07 10.61
CA LEU A 278 -26.98 13.02 10.76
C LEU A 278 -26.39 14.33 11.30
N ILE A 279 -26.93 15.48 10.95
CA ILE A 279 -26.47 16.77 11.47
C ILE A 279 -26.88 16.96 12.95
N SER A 280 -27.89 16.24 13.43
CA SER A 280 -28.32 16.26 14.82
C SER A 280 -27.48 15.40 15.75
N ASP A 281 -26.75 14.41 15.23
CA ASP A 281 -25.82 13.54 15.97
C ASP A 281 -24.86 14.31 16.88
N PRO A 282 -24.36 13.74 17.99
CA PRO A 282 -23.32 14.35 18.82
C PRO A 282 -22.08 14.73 18.02
N ALA A 283 -21.42 15.85 18.37
CA ALA A 283 -20.17 16.27 17.76
C ALA A 283 -19.08 15.19 17.95
N SER A 284 -18.22 15.05 16.94
CA SER A 284 -17.12 14.06 16.94
C SER A 284 -15.92 14.63 16.23
N ASP A 285 -14.73 14.23 16.68
CA ASP A 285 -13.44 14.51 16.04
C ASP A 285 -12.99 13.39 15.09
N SER A 286 -13.81 12.35 14.93
CA SER A 286 -13.56 11.26 13.99
C SER A 286 -13.49 11.77 12.54
N TYR A 287 -12.70 11.09 11.72
CA TYR A 287 -12.78 11.22 10.27
C TYR A 287 -14.08 10.56 9.80
N ILE A 288 -14.97 11.33 9.18
CA ILE A 288 -16.32 10.85 8.86
C ILE A 288 -16.56 10.91 7.35
N LYS A 289 -17.00 9.77 6.80
CA LYS A 289 -17.64 9.67 5.49
C LYS A 289 -19.15 9.61 5.70
N PHE A 290 -19.89 10.59 5.18
CA PHE A 290 -21.35 10.60 5.19
C PHE A 290 -21.89 9.94 3.92
N ILE A 291 -22.89 9.07 4.06
CA ILE A 291 -23.67 8.52 2.96
C ILE A 291 -25.13 9.01 3.16
N LEU A 292 -25.51 10.00 2.36
CA LEU A 292 -26.82 10.61 2.46
C LEU A 292 -27.88 9.80 1.70
N GLU A 293 -29.00 9.54 2.37
CA GLU A 293 -30.18 8.87 1.82
C GLU A 293 -31.17 9.86 1.18
N ASP A 294 -30.87 11.15 1.27
CA ASP A 294 -31.65 12.22 0.65
C ASP A 294 -31.68 12.06 -0.88
N LYS A 295 -32.89 12.17 -1.45
CA LYS A 295 -33.09 12.09 -2.90
C LYS A 295 -32.57 13.33 -3.63
N ALA A 296 -32.66 14.49 -3.00
CA ALA A 296 -32.19 15.76 -3.54
C ALA A 296 -30.79 16.10 -2.98
N THR A 297 -29.97 16.75 -3.79
CA THR A 297 -28.67 17.26 -3.33
C THR A 297 -28.88 18.37 -2.31
N ILE A 298 -28.27 18.22 -1.13
CA ILE A 298 -28.33 19.24 -0.08
C ILE A 298 -27.30 20.33 -0.38
N GLU A 299 -27.76 21.56 -0.47
CA GLU A 299 -26.90 22.69 -0.74
C GLU A 299 -25.91 22.92 0.42
N ASN A 300 -24.63 23.07 0.08
CA ASN A 300 -23.54 23.31 1.05
C ASN A 300 -23.45 22.25 2.18
N ALA A 301 -23.87 21.00 1.93
CA ALA A 301 -23.91 19.92 2.93
C ALA A 301 -22.55 19.75 3.65
N MET A 302 -21.44 19.70 2.93
CA MET A 302 -20.11 19.58 3.53
C MET A 302 -19.77 20.74 4.47
N ALA A 303 -20.09 21.97 4.08
CA ALA A 303 -19.84 23.14 4.94
C ALA A 303 -20.71 23.13 6.20
N LYS A 304 -21.93 22.61 6.10
CA LYS A 304 -22.84 22.44 7.25
C LYS A 304 -22.31 21.37 8.20
N PHE A 305 -21.90 20.19 7.68
CA PHE A 305 -21.30 19.14 8.51
C PHE A 305 -20.00 19.58 9.19
N LYS A 306 -19.11 20.27 8.49
CA LYS A 306 -17.81 20.73 9.05
C LYS A 306 -17.96 21.67 10.24
N LYS A 307 -19.08 22.37 10.41
CA LYS A 307 -19.35 23.20 11.61
C LYS A 307 -19.45 22.36 12.88
N LYS A 308 -19.85 21.11 12.78
CA LYS A 308 -20.07 20.20 13.90
C LYS A 308 -19.09 19.02 13.93
N PHE A 309 -18.71 18.57 12.76
CA PHE A 309 -17.76 17.48 12.51
C PHE A 309 -16.55 18.03 11.75
N PRO A 310 -15.58 18.64 12.42
CA PRO A 310 -14.48 19.35 11.74
C PRO A 310 -13.71 18.45 10.77
N ASN A 311 -13.66 17.15 11.05
CA ASN A 311 -13.00 16.12 10.22
C ASN A 311 -14.00 15.37 9.31
N ALA A 312 -15.09 16.01 8.88
CA ALA A 312 -15.92 15.48 7.80
C ALA A 312 -15.11 15.46 6.49
N VAL A 313 -14.89 14.26 5.91
CA VAL A 313 -13.98 14.06 4.78
C VAL A 313 -14.73 13.95 3.46
N LEU A 314 -15.76 13.11 3.41
CA LEU A 314 -16.49 12.77 2.18
C LEU A 314 -18.00 12.78 2.41
N ILE A 315 -18.72 13.13 1.36
CA ILE A 315 -20.16 12.95 1.26
C ILE A 315 -20.49 12.19 -0.03
N ASN A 316 -21.18 11.08 0.11
CA ASN A 316 -21.75 10.32 -0.98
C ASN A 316 -23.27 10.33 -0.85
N TYR A 317 -23.99 10.13 -1.95
CA TYR A 317 -25.45 9.95 -1.97
C TYR A 317 -25.76 8.50 -2.32
N ALA A 318 -26.58 7.83 -1.50
CA ALA A 318 -26.94 6.42 -1.70
C ALA A 318 -27.62 6.20 -3.06
N SER A 319 -28.50 7.12 -3.47
CA SER A 319 -29.18 7.07 -4.76
C SER A 319 -28.24 7.10 -5.98
N ARG A 320 -27.05 7.71 -5.85
CA ARG A 320 -26.06 7.78 -6.94
C ARG A 320 -25.16 6.56 -6.99
N SER A 321 -24.92 5.90 -5.86
CA SER A 321 -24.14 4.66 -5.83
C SER A 321 -24.89 3.48 -6.47
N VAL A 322 -26.21 3.43 -6.32
CA VAL A 322 -27.05 2.42 -7.01
C VAL A 322 -27.01 2.63 -8.54
N PHE A 323 -27.09 3.87 -9.01
CA PHE A 323 -26.94 4.17 -10.44
C PHE A 323 -25.56 3.82 -11.00
N ALA A 324 -24.50 3.95 -10.20
CA ALA A 324 -23.15 3.55 -10.61
C ALA A 324 -22.99 2.03 -10.63
N MET A 325 -23.62 1.29 -9.71
CA MET A 325 -23.60 -0.18 -9.69
C MET A 325 -24.47 -0.80 -10.80
N GLU A 326 -25.68 -0.27 -11.04
CA GLU A 326 -26.54 -0.73 -12.14
C GLU A 326 -25.92 -0.48 -13.52
N ASN A 327 -25.01 0.49 -13.63
CA ASN A 327 -24.30 0.80 -14.87
C ASN A 327 -22.92 0.14 -14.98
N SER A 328 -22.42 -0.56 -13.95
CA SER A 328 -21.16 -1.32 -14.02
C SER A 328 -21.29 -2.69 -14.72
N GLU A 329 -22.52 -3.12 -15.05
CA GLU A 329 -22.79 -4.31 -15.88
C GLU A 329 -22.73 -4.04 -17.39
N ILE A 330 -22.28 -2.86 -17.82
CA ILE A 330 -22.00 -2.63 -19.24
C ILE A 330 -20.66 -3.33 -19.53
N ASN A 331 -20.76 -4.55 -20.01
CA ASN A 331 -19.66 -5.32 -20.60
C ASN A 331 -19.23 -4.59 -21.90
N ILE A 332 -18.45 -3.53 -21.78
CA ILE A 332 -17.76 -2.92 -22.90
C ILE A 332 -16.64 -3.91 -23.22
N ASN A 333 -16.85 -4.68 -24.27
CA ASN A 333 -15.82 -5.58 -24.80
C ASN A 333 -14.72 -4.69 -25.42
N ILE A 334 -13.71 -4.35 -24.61
CA ILE A 334 -12.62 -3.42 -24.99
C ILE A 334 -11.61 -4.10 -25.90
N GLU A 335 -11.57 -5.44 -25.94
CA GLU A 335 -10.50 -6.22 -26.55
C GLU A 335 -10.37 -6.10 -28.08
N ASN A 336 -11.30 -5.43 -28.77
CA ASN A 336 -11.23 -5.26 -30.24
C ASN A 336 -11.79 -3.93 -30.75
N LYS A 337 -11.92 -2.89 -29.90
CA LYS A 337 -12.45 -1.59 -30.33
C LYS A 337 -11.35 -0.56 -30.50
N SER A 338 -11.43 0.21 -31.58
CA SER A 338 -10.57 1.39 -31.79
C SER A 338 -10.88 2.49 -30.77
N THR A 339 -9.94 3.41 -30.55
CA THR A 339 -10.12 4.58 -29.68
C THR A 339 -11.36 5.40 -30.06
N ILE A 340 -11.68 5.47 -31.36
CA ILE A 340 -12.86 6.17 -31.88
C ILE A 340 -14.13 5.44 -31.45
N GLU A 341 -14.19 4.13 -31.58
CA GLU A 341 -15.36 3.32 -31.18
C GLU A 341 -15.59 3.36 -29.68
N LEU A 342 -14.53 3.40 -28.87
CA LEU A 342 -14.65 3.56 -27.41
C LEU A 342 -15.20 4.94 -27.05
N PHE A 343 -14.83 5.96 -27.79
CA PHE A 343 -15.34 7.32 -27.57
C PHE A 343 -16.80 7.46 -28.05
N GLU A 344 -17.19 6.81 -29.14
CA GLU A 344 -18.59 6.72 -29.61
C GLU A 344 -19.46 6.05 -28.54
N ASP A 345 -19.03 4.91 -28.00
CA ASP A 345 -19.73 4.22 -26.92
C ASP A 345 -19.89 5.10 -25.68
N PHE A 346 -18.83 5.85 -25.33
CA PHE A 346 -18.86 6.77 -24.17
C PHE A 346 -19.89 7.89 -24.38
N ILE A 347 -19.96 8.51 -25.54
CA ILE A 347 -20.95 9.56 -25.85
C ILE A 347 -22.37 8.98 -25.89
N GLU A 348 -22.54 7.82 -26.52
CA GLU A 348 -23.85 7.14 -26.54
C GLU A 348 -24.31 6.77 -25.12
N TYR A 349 -23.36 6.34 -24.27
CA TYR A 349 -23.65 6.05 -22.87
C TYR A 349 -24.01 7.30 -22.08
N LYS A 350 -23.17 8.35 -22.15
CA LYS A 350 -23.30 9.54 -21.33
C LYS A 350 -24.44 10.46 -21.77
N ASP A 351 -24.53 10.74 -23.06
CA ASP A 351 -25.42 11.74 -23.63
C ASP A 351 -26.66 11.13 -24.28
N LYS A 352 -26.74 9.77 -24.32
CA LYS A 352 -27.83 9.00 -24.96
C LYS A 352 -28.08 9.40 -26.42
N ARG A 353 -27.00 9.80 -27.13
CA ARG A 353 -27.00 10.16 -28.54
C ARG A 353 -25.75 9.60 -29.24
N LYS A 354 -25.81 9.47 -30.55
CA LYS A 354 -24.63 9.13 -31.36
C LYS A 354 -23.85 10.40 -31.72
N LEU A 355 -22.56 10.23 -31.98
CA LEU A 355 -21.74 11.29 -32.56
C LEU A 355 -22.30 11.71 -33.93
N THR A 356 -22.29 13.01 -34.18
CA THR A 356 -22.55 13.52 -35.53
C THR A 356 -21.32 13.26 -36.43
N SER A 357 -21.53 13.33 -37.75
CA SER A 357 -20.43 13.18 -38.73
C SER A 357 -19.31 14.21 -38.54
N GLU A 358 -19.69 15.43 -38.13
CA GLU A 358 -18.76 16.53 -37.89
C GLU A 358 -17.93 16.28 -36.63
N GLU A 359 -18.58 15.86 -35.51
CA GLU A 359 -17.89 15.50 -34.26
C GLU A 359 -16.94 14.33 -34.46
N ARG A 360 -17.34 13.33 -35.26
CA ARG A 360 -16.49 12.18 -35.61
C ARG A 360 -15.27 12.62 -36.39
N SER A 361 -15.41 13.48 -37.40
CA SER A 361 -14.27 13.99 -38.20
C SER A 361 -13.25 14.73 -37.31
N VAL A 362 -13.71 15.57 -36.38
CA VAL A 362 -12.84 16.27 -35.43
C VAL A 362 -12.10 15.29 -34.53
N LEU A 363 -12.77 14.22 -34.08
CA LEU A 363 -12.15 13.20 -33.25
C LEU A 363 -11.08 12.40 -34.02
N GLU A 364 -11.33 12.07 -35.29
CA GLU A 364 -10.38 11.40 -36.17
C GLU A 364 -9.13 12.25 -36.39
N ASP A 365 -9.28 13.56 -36.63
CA ASP A 365 -8.17 14.49 -36.77
C ASP A 365 -7.31 14.60 -35.49
N VAL A 366 -7.95 14.67 -34.32
CA VAL A 366 -7.25 14.75 -33.01
C VAL A 366 -6.48 13.45 -32.73
N ILE A 367 -7.09 12.29 -32.96
CA ILE A 367 -6.43 10.99 -32.73
C ILE A 367 -5.31 10.77 -33.73
N GLY A 368 -5.49 11.19 -35.00
CA GLY A 368 -4.44 11.16 -36.01
C GLY A 368 -3.21 11.97 -35.58
N ALA A 369 -3.43 13.19 -35.15
CA ALA A 369 -2.36 14.08 -34.67
C ALA A 369 -1.59 13.55 -33.44
N ILE A 370 -2.26 12.80 -32.56
CA ILE A 370 -1.61 12.16 -31.39
C ILE A 370 -0.74 10.97 -31.80
N ASN A 371 -1.12 10.25 -32.84
CA ASN A 371 -0.37 9.07 -33.30
C ASN A 371 0.83 9.41 -34.21
N GLU A 372 0.91 10.64 -34.69
CA GLU A 372 2.03 11.12 -35.54
C GLU A 372 3.12 11.89 -34.75
N GLY A 373 2.94 12.16 -33.45
CA GLY A 373 3.88 12.84 -32.54
C GLY A 373 4.50 11.92 -31.53
#